data_fa431cf980b58da8a8566388b30d8359
#
_entry.id   fa431cf980b58da8a8566388b30d8359
#
_cell.length_a   1.000
_cell.length_b   1.000
_cell.length_c   1.000
_cell.angle_alpha   90.00
_cell.angle_beta   90.00
_cell.angle_gamma   90.00
#
_symmetry.space_group_name_H-M   'P 1'
#
loop_
_entity.id
_entity.type
_entity.pdbx_description
1 polymer ?
#
loop_
_entity_poly.entity_id
_entity_poly.type
_entity_poly.pdbx_seq_one_letter_code
_entity_poly.pdbx_strand_id
1 'polypeptide(L)'
;NLYMEGRFVKAVLVQLGDGSATNREIFLAMAKAFKSCKEAKAAVTMILLDNAKEITGNAEIAKKICELPFLVSYQFNAYKSVPVVNGMKTAVIVSEMEELEKIAAEAKNVAESTMLARDLINHPSMYMTPEKLGGEAKTLAAELGIDVTVYDKNQIEEMKMGAFLSVAKGAVDEPRVIVLRYNGGQPGEAPVALVGKGVMFDSGGYSLKSKMATM
;
A
#
# COMPACT_ATOMS: atom_id res chain seq x y z
N ASN A 1 24.54 17.87 11.12
CA ASN A 1 23.67 19.01 11.45
C ASN A 1 24.16 20.25 10.71
N LEU A 2 23.27 20.94 10.04
CA LEU A 2 23.51 22.25 9.42
C LEU A 2 22.80 23.33 10.26
N TYR A 3 23.39 24.51 10.36
CA TYR A 3 22.76 25.66 11.00
C TYR A 3 22.21 26.58 9.90
N MET A 4 20.91 26.77 9.88
CA MET A 4 20.24 27.59 8.88
C MET A 4 19.17 28.44 9.56
N GLU A 5 19.13 29.73 9.26
CA GLU A 5 18.13 30.68 9.76
C GLU A 5 17.85 30.58 11.28
N GLY A 6 18.91 30.47 12.09
CA GLY A 6 18.77 30.37 13.53
C GLY A 6 18.34 28.99 14.08
N ARG A 7 18.33 27.95 13.26
CA ARG A 7 17.96 26.59 13.66
C ARG A 7 19.00 25.58 13.21
N PHE A 8 19.09 24.48 13.98
CA PHE A 8 19.81 23.30 13.53
C PHE A 8 18.87 22.42 12.70
N VAL A 9 19.26 22.12 11.47
CA VAL A 9 18.60 21.15 10.60
C VAL A 9 19.49 19.93 10.41
N LYS A 10 18.88 18.76 10.28
CA LYS A 10 19.59 17.52 9.92
C LYS A 10 19.55 17.38 8.42
N ALA A 11 20.70 17.14 7.80
CA ALA A 11 20.79 16.78 6.40
C ALA A 11 21.14 15.31 6.27
N VAL A 12 20.47 14.62 5.36
CA VAL A 12 20.79 13.26 4.92
C VAL A 12 21.23 13.38 3.47
N LEU A 13 22.51 13.06 3.21
CA LEU A 13 23.05 13.02 1.86
C LEU A 13 22.86 11.62 1.28
N VAL A 14 22.27 11.56 0.10
CA VAL A 14 22.07 10.31 -0.63
C VAL A 14 23.01 10.32 -1.83
N GLN A 15 23.98 9.42 -1.80
CA GLN A 15 24.88 9.23 -2.95
C GLN A 15 24.30 8.13 -3.84
N LEU A 16 24.10 8.46 -5.12
CA LEU A 16 23.54 7.55 -6.13
C LEU A 16 24.62 6.91 -7.03
N GLY A 17 25.89 7.03 -6.62
CA GLY A 17 27.02 6.48 -7.39
C GLY A 17 27.50 7.42 -8.49
N ASP A 18 27.94 6.84 -9.59
CA ASP A 18 28.55 7.51 -10.77
C ASP A 18 27.56 7.68 -11.93
N GLY A 19 26.26 7.55 -11.67
CA GLY A 19 25.22 7.60 -12.71
C GLY A 19 24.85 6.24 -13.31
N SER A 20 25.43 5.15 -12.82
CA SER A 20 25.12 3.79 -13.27
C SER A 20 24.06 3.06 -12.40
N ALA A 21 23.52 3.75 -11.37
CA ALA A 21 22.57 3.16 -10.44
C ALA A 21 21.25 2.79 -11.14
N THR A 22 20.79 1.58 -10.88
CA THR A 22 19.48 1.11 -11.34
C THR A 22 18.34 1.80 -10.59
N ASN A 23 17.15 1.85 -11.19
CA ASN A 23 15.95 2.39 -10.53
C ASN A 23 15.69 1.75 -9.15
N ARG A 24 16.01 0.46 -8.99
CA ARG A 24 15.87 -0.24 -7.71
C ARG A 24 16.87 0.28 -6.68
N GLU A 25 18.11 0.51 -7.04
CA GLU A 25 19.14 1.01 -6.13
C GLU A 25 18.83 2.43 -5.70
N ILE A 26 18.38 3.28 -6.62
CA ILE A 26 17.92 4.64 -6.34
C ILE A 26 16.77 4.60 -5.34
N PHE A 27 15.74 3.80 -5.61
CA PHE A 27 14.59 3.63 -4.72
C PHE A 27 15.00 3.18 -3.32
N LEU A 28 15.89 2.19 -3.21
CA LEU A 28 16.36 1.67 -1.93
C LEU A 28 17.20 2.70 -1.16
N ALA A 29 18.03 3.47 -1.85
CA ALA A 29 18.82 4.55 -1.25
C ALA A 29 17.91 5.65 -0.68
N MET A 30 16.91 6.07 -1.45
CA MET A 30 15.91 7.05 -1.02
C MET A 30 15.05 6.52 0.14
N ALA A 31 14.65 5.24 0.11
CA ALA A 31 13.92 4.63 1.21
C ALA A 31 14.73 4.62 2.52
N LYS A 32 16.05 4.36 2.46
CA LYS A 32 16.94 4.48 3.62
C LYS A 32 17.02 5.91 4.13
N ALA A 33 17.09 6.89 3.24
CA ALA A 33 17.11 8.31 3.61
C ALA A 33 15.83 8.70 4.36
N PHE A 34 14.66 8.35 3.86
CA PHE A 34 13.38 8.57 4.54
C PHE A 34 13.31 7.88 5.89
N LYS A 35 13.79 6.64 5.98
CA LYS A 35 13.87 5.91 7.24
C LYS A 35 14.75 6.63 8.26
N SER A 36 15.91 7.14 7.85
CA SER A 36 16.79 7.95 8.71
C SER A 36 16.11 9.24 9.18
N CYS A 37 15.35 9.92 8.32
CA CYS A 37 14.56 11.08 8.70
C CYS A 37 13.48 10.74 9.74
N LYS A 38 12.79 9.62 9.56
CA LYS A 38 11.79 9.10 10.51
C LYS A 38 12.43 8.78 11.87
N GLU A 39 13.56 8.06 11.88
CA GLU A 39 14.31 7.71 13.09
C GLU A 39 14.84 8.97 13.81
N ALA A 40 15.19 9.99 13.05
CA ALA A 40 15.57 11.30 13.58
C ALA A 40 14.37 12.12 14.11
N LYS A 41 13.14 11.58 14.01
CA LYS A 41 11.88 12.25 14.42
C LYS A 41 11.67 13.60 13.73
N ALA A 42 12.11 13.73 12.47
CA ALA A 42 11.92 14.94 11.69
C ALA A 42 10.41 15.15 11.43
N ALA A 43 9.86 16.28 11.89
CA ALA A 43 8.46 16.61 11.65
C ALA A 43 8.23 17.01 10.19
N VAL A 44 9.19 17.69 9.58
CA VAL A 44 9.19 18.06 8.16
C VAL A 44 10.44 17.48 7.51
N THR A 45 10.27 16.81 6.40
CA THR A 45 11.36 16.30 5.57
C THR A 45 11.27 16.95 4.20
N MET A 46 12.32 17.61 3.77
CA MET A 46 12.43 18.20 2.43
C MET A 46 13.38 17.35 1.59
N ILE A 47 13.00 17.08 0.35
CA ILE A 47 13.76 16.30 -0.61
C ILE A 47 14.00 17.16 -1.84
N LEU A 48 15.27 17.34 -2.19
CA LEU A 48 15.70 18.06 -3.38
C LEU A 48 16.09 17.02 -4.43
N LEU A 49 15.35 16.96 -5.54
CA LEU A 49 15.57 15.97 -6.62
C LEU A 49 16.42 16.51 -7.78
N ASP A 50 16.54 17.82 -7.95
CA ASP A 50 17.15 18.44 -9.14
C ASP A 50 18.63 18.10 -9.33
N ASN A 51 19.30 17.69 -8.25
CA ASN A 51 20.70 17.25 -8.34
C ASN A 51 20.87 15.79 -8.82
N ALA A 52 19.77 15.10 -9.09
CA ALA A 52 19.76 13.69 -9.50
C ALA A 52 19.07 13.57 -10.86
N LYS A 53 19.84 13.73 -11.94
CA LYS A 53 19.33 13.62 -13.31
C LYS A 53 18.69 12.27 -13.62
N GLU A 54 19.15 11.23 -12.96
CA GLU A 54 18.59 9.87 -13.01
C GLU A 54 17.15 9.81 -12.53
N ILE A 55 16.77 10.74 -11.65
CA ILE A 55 15.42 10.84 -11.08
C ILE A 55 14.59 11.83 -11.90
N THR A 56 15.10 13.03 -12.14
CA THR A 56 14.34 14.10 -12.81
C THR A 56 14.06 13.79 -14.28
N GLY A 57 14.90 12.97 -14.92
CA GLY A 57 14.67 12.45 -16.28
C GLY A 57 13.78 11.22 -16.37
N ASN A 58 13.25 10.70 -15.24
CA ASN A 58 12.51 9.45 -15.20
C ASN A 58 11.26 9.57 -14.31
N ALA A 59 10.11 9.80 -14.93
CA ALA A 59 8.83 9.97 -14.24
C ALA A 59 8.44 8.74 -13.41
N GLU A 60 8.80 7.52 -13.80
CA GLU A 60 8.49 6.30 -13.05
C GLU A 60 9.24 6.27 -11.71
N ILE A 61 10.54 6.56 -11.71
CA ILE A 61 11.31 6.59 -10.47
C ILE A 61 10.92 7.77 -9.59
N ALA A 62 10.61 8.93 -10.17
CA ALA A 62 10.11 10.09 -9.42
C ALA A 62 8.80 9.74 -8.73
N LYS A 63 7.85 9.07 -9.40
CA LYS A 63 6.60 8.57 -8.82
C LYS A 63 6.87 7.65 -7.64
N LYS A 64 7.74 6.66 -7.80
CA LYS A 64 8.11 5.74 -6.71
C LYS A 64 8.75 6.45 -5.51
N ILE A 65 9.54 7.49 -5.75
CA ILE A 65 10.10 8.31 -4.66
C ILE A 65 9.00 9.10 -3.94
N CYS A 66 8.02 9.62 -4.67
CA CYS A 66 6.87 10.32 -4.07
C CYS A 66 5.97 9.39 -3.22
N GLU A 67 5.97 8.08 -3.46
CA GLU A 67 5.28 7.09 -2.61
C GLU A 67 5.99 6.88 -1.25
N LEU A 68 7.31 7.04 -1.19
CA LEU A 68 8.12 6.66 -0.03
C LEU A 68 7.72 7.33 1.29
N PRO A 69 7.38 8.64 1.36
CA PRO A 69 6.94 9.27 2.60
C PRO A 69 5.78 8.51 3.25
N PHE A 70 4.80 8.10 2.47
CA PHE A 70 3.64 7.33 2.93
C PHE A 70 4.05 5.94 3.39
N LEU A 71 4.77 5.20 2.53
CA LEU A 71 5.15 3.81 2.77
C LEU A 71 6.08 3.64 3.98
N VAL A 72 7.03 4.56 4.16
CA VAL A 72 7.96 4.56 5.31
C VAL A 72 7.27 5.01 6.59
N SER A 73 6.29 5.90 6.47
CA SER A 73 5.53 6.43 7.61
C SER A 73 4.46 5.47 8.11
N TYR A 74 4.08 4.48 7.33
CA TYR A 74 3.04 3.53 7.68
C TYR A 74 3.24 2.90 9.07
N GLN A 75 2.17 2.82 9.83
CA GLN A 75 2.11 2.25 11.17
C GLN A 75 0.76 1.55 11.38
N PHE A 76 0.76 0.27 11.65
CA PHE A 76 -0.44 -0.44 12.05
C PHE A 76 -0.58 -0.39 13.58
N ASN A 77 -1.53 0.39 14.05
CA ASN A 77 -1.73 0.67 15.48
C ASN A 77 -3.05 0.11 16.05
N ALA A 78 -3.87 -0.56 15.24
CA ALA A 78 -5.24 -0.95 15.57
C ALA A 78 -5.39 -1.69 16.91
N TYR A 79 -4.37 -2.46 17.33
CA TYR A 79 -4.42 -3.27 18.55
C TYR A 79 -3.40 -2.84 19.61
N LYS A 80 -2.77 -1.69 19.45
CA LYS A 80 -1.81 -1.18 20.43
C LYS A 80 -2.50 -0.29 21.45
N SER A 81 -2.29 -0.59 22.74
CA SER A 81 -2.76 0.28 23.84
C SER A 81 -2.08 1.65 23.80
N VAL A 82 -0.84 1.71 23.37
CA VAL A 82 -0.09 2.94 23.13
C VAL A 82 0.32 2.99 21.67
N PRO A 83 -0.35 3.80 20.84
CA PRO A 83 -0.01 3.93 19.44
C PRO A 83 1.41 4.45 19.23
N VAL A 84 2.13 3.87 18.28
CA VAL A 84 3.41 4.43 17.83
C VAL A 84 3.11 5.65 16.98
N VAL A 85 3.59 6.80 17.42
CA VAL A 85 3.43 8.06 16.67
C VAL A 85 4.62 8.23 15.74
N ASN A 86 4.34 8.37 14.45
CA ASN A 86 5.34 8.77 13.49
C ASN A 86 5.67 10.26 13.67
N GLY A 87 6.95 10.60 13.78
CA GLY A 87 7.39 11.99 13.91
C GLY A 87 7.21 12.81 12.63
N MET A 88 7.33 12.18 11.45
CA MET A 88 7.21 12.85 10.16
C MET A 88 5.76 13.19 9.84
N LYS A 89 5.45 14.46 9.73
CA LYS A 89 4.10 14.98 9.43
C LYS A 89 3.99 15.49 8.00
N THR A 90 5.09 16.00 7.46
CA THR A 90 5.12 16.61 6.13
C THR A 90 6.37 16.17 5.39
N ALA A 91 6.20 15.75 4.16
CA ALA A 91 7.28 15.57 3.20
C ALA A 91 7.08 16.58 2.06
N VAL A 92 8.12 17.37 1.80
CA VAL A 92 8.14 18.37 0.71
C VAL A 92 9.12 17.86 -0.33
N ILE A 93 8.65 17.68 -1.56
CA ILE A 93 9.51 17.31 -2.70
C ILE A 93 9.68 18.54 -3.56
N VAL A 94 10.91 18.88 -3.83
CA VAL A 94 11.30 20.04 -4.61
C VAL A 94 12.01 19.57 -5.87
N SER A 95 11.51 19.98 -7.03
CA SER A 95 12.10 19.70 -8.34
C SER A 95 11.56 20.67 -9.39
N GLU A 96 12.34 20.91 -10.43
CA GLU A 96 11.94 21.66 -11.62
C GLU A 96 11.18 20.80 -12.65
N MET A 97 10.83 19.56 -12.33
CA MET A 97 10.03 18.68 -13.21
C MET A 97 8.65 19.28 -13.46
N GLU A 98 8.29 19.54 -14.72
CA GLU A 98 7.01 20.17 -15.10
C GLU A 98 5.75 19.43 -14.59
N GLU A 99 5.80 18.08 -14.54
CA GLU A 99 4.65 17.26 -14.15
C GLU A 99 4.71 16.76 -12.68
N LEU A 100 5.59 17.32 -11.85
CA LEU A 100 5.81 16.80 -10.49
C LEU A 100 4.54 16.73 -9.65
N GLU A 101 3.68 17.73 -9.73
CA GLU A 101 2.41 17.75 -8.97
C GLU A 101 1.49 16.60 -9.37
N LYS A 102 1.35 16.34 -10.66
CA LYS A 102 0.56 15.22 -11.18
C LYS A 102 1.17 13.88 -10.74
N ILE A 103 2.49 13.73 -10.89
CA ILE A 103 3.23 12.53 -10.46
C ILE A 103 3.03 12.30 -8.97
N ALA A 104 3.12 13.34 -8.14
CA ALA A 104 2.94 13.24 -6.69
C ALA A 104 1.49 12.87 -6.31
N ALA A 105 0.49 13.40 -7.02
CA ALA A 105 -0.91 13.05 -6.80
C ALA A 105 -1.19 11.58 -7.13
N GLU A 106 -0.68 11.08 -8.25
CA GLU A 106 -0.79 9.67 -8.63
C GLU A 106 -0.04 8.77 -7.63
N ALA A 107 1.16 9.15 -7.20
CA ALA A 107 1.95 8.43 -6.21
C ALA A 107 1.22 8.33 -4.86
N LYS A 108 0.57 9.42 -4.44
CA LYS A 108 -0.26 9.43 -3.23
C LYS A 108 -1.37 8.38 -3.31
N ASN A 109 -2.13 8.35 -4.41
CA ASN A 109 -3.22 7.38 -4.60
C ASN A 109 -2.72 5.92 -4.54
N VAL A 110 -1.59 5.64 -5.17
CA VAL A 110 -0.97 4.29 -5.14
C VAL A 110 -0.50 3.94 -3.73
N ALA A 111 0.14 4.89 -3.04
CA ALA A 111 0.64 4.67 -1.68
C ALA A 111 -0.51 4.46 -0.68
N GLU A 112 -1.59 5.26 -0.73
CA GLU A 112 -2.76 5.12 0.12
C GLU A 112 -3.47 3.78 -0.12
N SER A 113 -3.61 3.35 -1.37
CA SER A 113 -4.14 2.03 -1.72
C SER A 113 -3.26 0.89 -1.17
N THR A 114 -1.94 1.07 -1.22
CA THR A 114 -0.98 0.11 -0.64
C THR A 114 -1.10 0.06 0.89
N MET A 115 -1.31 1.19 1.54
CA MET A 115 -1.51 1.24 3.01
C MET A 115 -2.83 0.57 3.39
N LEU A 116 -3.91 0.80 2.65
CA LEU A 116 -5.19 0.09 2.85
C LEU A 116 -5.01 -1.43 2.75
N ALA A 117 -4.32 -1.91 1.71
CA ALA A 117 -4.04 -3.34 1.57
C ALA A 117 -3.22 -3.89 2.75
N ARG A 118 -2.25 -3.12 3.26
CA ARG A 118 -1.48 -3.49 4.46
C ARG A 118 -2.35 -3.53 5.71
N ASP A 119 -3.27 -2.59 5.88
CA ASP A 119 -4.20 -2.60 7.00
C ASP A 119 -5.07 -3.85 6.98
N LEU A 120 -5.66 -4.18 5.83
CA LEU A 120 -6.48 -5.39 5.67
C LEU A 120 -5.71 -6.68 6.00
N ILE A 121 -4.43 -6.79 5.56
CA ILE A 121 -3.59 -7.97 5.80
C ILE A 121 -3.10 -8.04 7.27
N ASN A 122 -2.86 -6.90 7.91
CA ASN A 122 -2.35 -6.85 9.28
C ASN A 122 -3.41 -7.15 10.35
N HIS A 123 -4.68 -7.18 9.99
CA HIS A 123 -5.72 -7.64 10.88
C HIS A 123 -5.61 -9.15 11.13
N PRO A 124 -5.76 -9.62 12.39
CA PRO A 124 -5.85 -11.06 12.66
C PRO A 124 -7.03 -11.70 11.94
N SER A 125 -6.88 -12.97 11.56
CA SER A 125 -7.92 -13.73 10.84
C SER A 125 -9.27 -13.78 11.57
N MET A 126 -9.25 -13.80 12.91
CA MET A 126 -10.47 -13.76 13.74
C MET A 126 -11.19 -12.40 13.67
N TYR A 127 -10.56 -11.39 13.14
CA TYR A 127 -11.10 -10.04 13.02
C TYR A 127 -11.48 -9.70 11.59
N MET A 128 -10.60 -10.01 10.63
CA MET A 128 -10.84 -9.81 9.21
C MET A 128 -11.50 -11.05 8.62
N THR A 129 -12.77 -11.26 8.99
CA THR A 129 -13.60 -12.34 8.44
C THR A 129 -14.02 -12.03 7.00
N PRO A 130 -14.52 -13.02 6.22
CA PRO A 130 -15.04 -12.76 4.88
C PRO A 130 -16.16 -11.73 4.85
N GLU A 131 -17.02 -11.74 5.87
CA GLU A 131 -18.10 -10.76 6.02
C GLU A 131 -17.54 -9.35 6.28
N LYS A 132 -16.55 -9.24 7.18
CA LYS A 132 -15.90 -7.97 7.47
C LYS A 132 -15.23 -7.39 6.23
N LEU A 133 -14.49 -8.21 5.46
CA LEU A 133 -13.87 -7.77 4.21
C LEU A 133 -14.92 -7.32 3.18
N GLY A 134 -16.08 -8.02 3.11
CA GLY A 134 -17.21 -7.60 2.30
C GLY A 134 -17.78 -6.24 2.73
N GLY A 135 -17.82 -5.97 4.03
CA GLY A 135 -18.21 -4.68 4.60
C GLY A 135 -17.23 -3.57 4.21
N GLU A 136 -15.92 -3.79 4.37
CA GLU A 136 -14.88 -2.84 3.95
C GLU A 136 -14.95 -2.54 2.45
N ALA A 137 -15.19 -3.56 1.62
CA ALA A 137 -15.37 -3.38 0.18
C ALA A 137 -16.59 -2.51 -0.16
N LYS A 138 -17.72 -2.67 0.56
CA LYS A 138 -18.91 -1.82 0.38
C LYS A 138 -18.64 -0.37 0.78
N THR A 139 -17.94 -0.15 1.89
CA THR A 139 -17.56 1.19 2.34
C THR A 139 -16.67 1.88 1.29
N LEU A 140 -15.62 1.20 0.86
CA LEU A 140 -14.71 1.70 -0.17
C LEU A 140 -15.42 2.00 -1.49
N ALA A 141 -16.32 1.11 -1.92
CA ALA A 141 -17.09 1.30 -3.14
C ALA A 141 -17.99 2.53 -3.08
N ALA A 142 -18.62 2.77 -1.93
CA ALA A 142 -19.45 3.97 -1.71
C ALA A 142 -18.61 5.26 -1.74
N GLU A 143 -17.41 5.25 -1.14
CA GLU A 143 -16.50 6.39 -1.16
C GLU A 143 -15.97 6.73 -2.55
N LEU A 144 -15.70 5.70 -3.36
CA LEU A 144 -15.12 5.85 -4.70
C LEU A 144 -16.16 5.91 -5.82
N GLY A 145 -17.44 5.70 -5.53
CA GLY A 145 -18.50 5.69 -6.53
C GLY A 145 -18.38 4.53 -7.53
N ILE A 146 -17.92 3.35 -7.08
CA ILE A 146 -17.80 2.14 -7.90
C ILE A 146 -18.83 1.10 -7.50
N ASP A 147 -19.18 0.19 -8.43
CA ASP A 147 -20.12 -0.88 -8.15
C ASP A 147 -19.51 -1.98 -7.28
N VAL A 148 -20.29 -2.48 -6.32
CA VAL A 148 -19.88 -3.60 -5.47
C VAL A 148 -21.00 -4.63 -5.36
N THR A 149 -20.64 -5.91 -5.48
CA THR A 149 -21.53 -7.04 -5.18
C THR A 149 -20.81 -7.97 -4.23
N VAL A 150 -21.45 -8.32 -3.12
CA VAL A 150 -20.94 -9.28 -2.14
C VAL A 150 -21.91 -10.45 -2.10
N TYR A 151 -21.50 -11.58 -2.66
CA TYR A 151 -22.29 -12.79 -2.69
C TYR A 151 -22.11 -13.57 -1.39
N ASP A 152 -23.21 -14.00 -0.80
CA ASP A 152 -23.23 -14.87 0.36
C ASP A 152 -23.09 -16.35 -0.03
N LYS A 153 -23.05 -17.23 0.98
CA LYS A 153 -22.87 -18.66 0.78
C LYS A 153 -23.97 -19.28 -0.09
N ASN A 154 -25.23 -18.89 0.10
CA ASN A 154 -26.35 -19.47 -0.66
C ASN A 154 -26.25 -19.10 -2.14
N GLN A 155 -25.97 -17.84 -2.42
CA GLN A 155 -25.75 -17.37 -3.80
C GLN A 155 -24.55 -18.06 -4.45
N ILE A 156 -23.48 -18.32 -3.69
CA ILE A 156 -22.29 -19.04 -4.17
C ILE A 156 -22.63 -20.51 -4.46
N GLU A 157 -23.51 -21.14 -3.67
CA GLU A 157 -24.02 -22.49 -3.91
C GLU A 157 -24.88 -22.55 -5.18
N GLU A 158 -25.78 -21.57 -5.38
CA GLU A 158 -26.57 -21.43 -6.61
C GLU A 158 -25.70 -21.28 -7.86
N MET A 159 -24.58 -20.52 -7.75
CA MET A 159 -23.58 -20.39 -8.80
C MET A 159 -22.75 -21.66 -9.03
N LYS A 160 -22.96 -22.73 -8.25
CA LYS A 160 -22.25 -24.01 -8.33
C LYS A 160 -20.73 -23.91 -8.20
N MET A 161 -20.25 -22.97 -7.40
CA MET A 161 -18.81 -22.75 -7.18
C MET A 161 -18.23 -23.77 -6.18
N GLY A 162 -18.31 -25.05 -6.50
CA GLY A 162 -17.99 -26.17 -5.59
C GLY A 162 -16.53 -26.15 -5.09
N ALA A 163 -15.57 -25.83 -5.96
CA ALA A 163 -14.16 -25.73 -5.57
C ALA A 163 -13.93 -24.60 -4.55
N PHE A 164 -14.59 -23.46 -4.73
CA PHE A 164 -14.54 -22.35 -3.79
C PHE A 164 -15.13 -22.73 -2.43
N LEU A 165 -16.33 -23.32 -2.44
CA LEU A 165 -17.03 -23.77 -1.22
C LEU A 165 -16.26 -24.86 -0.46
N SER A 166 -15.52 -25.71 -1.16
CA SER A 166 -14.75 -26.78 -0.53
C SER A 166 -13.66 -26.24 0.41
N VAL A 167 -13.06 -25.09 0.10
CA VAL A 167 -12.05 -24.44 0.93
C VAL A 167 -12.64 -23.91 2.23
N ALA A 168 -13.88 -23.44 2.20
CA ALA A 168 -14.56 -22.87 3.37
C ALA A 168 -15.35 -23.90 4.19
N LYS A 169 -15.43 -25.17 3.74
CA LYS A 169 -16.32 -26.17 4.33
C LYS A 169 -16.10 -26.44 5.82
N GLY A 170 -14.88 -26.26 6.31
CA GLY A 170 -14.55 -26.45 7.73
C GLY A 170 -14.47 -25.14 8.53
N ALA A 171 -14.77 -23.99 7.92
CA ALA A 171 -14.71 -22.71 8.60
C ALA A 171 -16.03 -22.42 9.36
N VAL A 172 -15.93 -21.69 10.47
CA VAL A 172 -17.07 -21.16 11.21
C VAL A 172 -17.71 -20.00 10.46
N ASP A 173 -16.84 -19.11 9.93
CA ASP A 173 -17.28 -17.97 9.14
C ASP A 173 -17.63 -18.38 7.71
N GLU A 174 -18.78 -17.94 7.25
CA GLU A 174 -19.24 -18.22 5.90
C GLU A 174 -18.40 -17.49 4.85
N PRO A 175 -18.17 -18.17 3.70
CA PRO A 175 -17.41 -17.55 2.61
C PRO A 175 -18.18 -16.40 1.95
N ARG A 176 -17.44 -15.48 1.32
CA ARG A 176 -17.97 -14.40 0.49
C ARG A 176 -17.21 -14.34 -0.84
N VAL A 177 -17.93 -14.04 -1.93
CA VAL A 177 -17.31 -13.58 -3.18
C VAL A 177 -17.59 -12.09 -3.31
N ILE A 178 -16.54 -11.32 -3.45
CA ILE A 178 -16.61 -9.85 -3.53
C ILE A 178 -16.22 -9.45 -4.93
N VAL A 179 -17.11 -8.74 -5.62
CA VAL A 179 -16.88 -8.20 -6.97
C VAL A 179 -16.97 -6.68 -6.90
N LEU A 180 -15.88 -6.03 -7.23
CA LEU A 180 -15.80 -4.58 -7.43
C LEU A 180 -15.71 -4.32 -8.93
N ARG A 181 -16.51 -3.39 -9.45
CA ARG A 181 -16.50 -3.03 -10.86
C ARG A 181 -16.29 -1.54 -11.03
N TYR A 182 -15.25 -1.20 -11.75
CA TYR A 182 -14.95 0.15 -12.20
C TYR A 182 -15.17 0.26 -13.70
N ASN A 183 -16.06 1.16 -14.12
CA ASN A 183 -16.45 1.34 -15.51
C ASN A 183 -15.79 2.61 -16.09
N GLY A 184 -14.45 2.67 -16.04
CA GLY A 184 -13.68 3.82 -16.55
C GLY A 184 -13.11 3.64 -17.96
N GLY A 185 -13.36 2.49 -18.61
CA GLY A 185 -12.94 2.21 -19.99
C GLY A 185 -13.91 2.74 -21.04
N GLN A 186 -13.59 2.55 -22.32
CA GLN A 186 -14.46 2.92 -23.42
C GLN A 186 -15.64 1.93 -23.55
N PRO A 187 -16.83 2.39 -23.96
CA PRO A 187 -17.96 1.52 -24.20
C PRO A 187 -17.62 0.41 -25.21
N GLY A 188 -17.86 -0.84 -24.85
CA GLY A 188 -17.61 -2.01 -25.70
C GLY A 188 -16.21 -2.65 -25.54
N GLU A 189 -15.31 -2.06 -24.77
CA GLU A 189 -14.06 -2.68 -24.41
C GLU A 189 -14.25 -3.85 -23.45
N ALA A 190 -13.47 -4.93 -23.65
CA ALA A 190 -13.46 -6.05 -22.73
C ALA A 190 -12.87 -5.64 -21.38
N PRO A 191 -13.52 -5.99 -20.26
CA PRO A 191 -13.00 -5.65 -18.94
C PRO A 191 -11.74 -6.47 -18.62
N VAL A 192 -10.83 -5.85 -17.86
CA VAL A 192 -9.72 -6.55 -17.23
C VAL A 192 -10.18 -7.05 -15.86
N ALA A 193 -10.08 -8.36 -15.63
CA ALA A 193 -10.41 -8.97 -14.34
C ALA A 193 -9.15 -9.24 -13.52
N LEU A 194 -9.10 -8.71 -12.30
CA LEU A 194 -8.10 -9.03 -11.30
C LEU A 194 -8.74 -9.99 -10.28
N VAL A 195 -8.20 -11.21 -10.19
CA VAL A 195 -8.74 -12.25 -9.30
C VAL A 195 -7.78 -12.48 -8.15
N GLY A 196 -8.26 -12.25 -6.92
CA GLY A 196 -7.49 -12.42 -5.69
C GLY A 196 -8.08 -13.53 -4.81
N LYS A 197 -7.22 -14.35 -4.21
CA LYS A 197 -7.58 -15.33 -3.19
C LYS A 197 -7.52 -14.69 -1.81
N GLY A 198 -8.68 -14.37 -1.23
CA GLY A 198 -8.81 -13.73 0.09
C GLY A 198 -8.89 -14.74 1.24
N VAL A 199 -7.92 -15.63 1.39
CA VAL A 199 -7.88 -16.59 2.50
C VAL A 199 -7.48 -15.88 3.78
N MET A 200 -8.31 -16.00 4.82
CA MET A 200 -8.06 -15.40 6.13
C MET A 200 -6.88 -16.04 6.87
N PHE A 201 -6.77 -17.36 6.80
CA PHE A 201 -5.70 -18.13 7.43
C PHE A 201 -5.44 -19.41 6.65
N ASP A 202 -4.20 -19.67 6.29
CA ASP A 202 -3.80 -20.88 5.56
C ASP A 202 -2.91 -21.76 6.44
N SER A 203 -3.49 -22.73 7.10
CA SER A 203 -2.77 -23.71 7.93
C SER A 203 -1.99 -24.75 7.12
N GLY A 204 -2.22 -24.83 5.81
CA GLY A 204 -1.67 -25.88 4.94
C GLY A 204 -2.51 -27.17 4.89
N GLY A 205 -3.59 -27.27 5.66
CA GLY A 205 -4.45 -28.47 5.73
C GLY A 205 -3.70 -29.71 6.21
N TYR A 206 -3.78 -30.81 5.48
CA TYR A 206 -3.03 -32.05 5.81
C TYR A 206 -1.51 -31.87 5.74
N SER A 207 -1.02 -30.95 4.92
CA SER A 207 0.40 -30.52 4.89
C SER A 207 0.57 -29.32 5.82
N LEU A 208 0.40 -29.54 7.12
CA LEU A 208 0.43 -28.48 8.12
C LEU A 208 1.70 -27.66 8.01
N LYS A 209 1.56 -26.37 7.88
CA LYS A 209 2.67 -25.42 7.82
C LYS A 209 3.39 -25.35 9.17
N SER A 210 4.72 -25.23 9.15
CA SER A 210 5.47 -24.91 10.35
C SER A 210 5.15 -23.50 10.85
N LYS A 211 5.41 -23.20 12.12
CA LYS A 211 5.20 -21.88 12.71
C LYS A 211 5.83 -20.73 11.90
N MET A 212 7.01 -20.99 11.31
CA MET A 212 7.70 -20.01 10.44
C MET A 212 7.05 -19.81 9.08
N ALA A 213 6.27 -20.77 8.59
CA ALA A 213 5.59 -20.68 7.30
C ALA A 213 4.17 -20.09 7.40
N THR A 214 3.67 -19.87 8.62
CA THR A 214 2.34 -19.28 8.91
C THR A 214 2.43 -17.82 9.35
N MET A 215 3.63 -17.30 9.56
CA MET A 215 3.91 -15.89 9.82
C MET A 215 4.26 -15.17 8.52
#